data_0397cb1d1401a1c242d0a02bb60cd793
#
_entry.id   0397cb1d1401a1c242d0a02bb60cd793
#
_cell.length_a   1.000
_cell.length_b   1.000
_cell.length_c   1.000
_cell.angle_alpha   90.00
_cell.angle_beta   90.00
_cell.angle_gamma   90.00
#
_symmetry.space_group_name_H-M   'P 1'
#
loop_
_entity.id
_entity.type
_entity.pdbx_description
1 polymer ?
#
loop_
_entity_poly.entity_id
_entity_poly.type
_entity_poly.pdbx_seq_one_letter_code
_entity_poly.pdbx_strand_id
1 'polypeptide(L)'
;MGIEAINRFETDLINTADEAISLAKASKSQNIGVLLDTFHLNIEEKDIKSAIIKAGNNLKHFHISENDRGVPGSGHIPWNEVKTGLKSINYNNWIVAEMFVSSGNPASSDLNIWRDIEQNQTKAAEEALNFMRKSF
;
A
#
# COMPACT_ATOMS: atom_id res chain seq x y z
N MET A 1 4.84 -9.78 12.09
CA MET A 1 3.84 -8.69 12.26
C MET A 1 4.32 -7.47 11.49
N GLY A 2 3.46 -6.81 10.70
CA GLY A 2 3.73 -5.54 10.04
C GLY A 2 3.02 -4.41 10.78
N ILE A 3 3.73 -3.32 11.04
CA ILE A 3 3.15 -2.04 11.48
C ILE A 3 2.83 -1.28 10.21
N GLU A 4 1.58 -0.95 10.01
CA GLU A 4 1.14 -0.22 8.84
C GLU A 4 1.19 1.29 9.07
N ALA A 5 1.76 2.01 8.09
CA ALA A 5 1.64 3.46 8.00
C ALA A 5 0.34 3.78 7.26
N ILE A 6 -0.64 4.33 7.97
CA ILE A 6 -1.98 4.63 7.47
C ILE A 6 -2.14 6.14 7.35
N ASN A 7 -2.83 6.62 6.32
CA ASN A 7 -2.99 8.04 6.06
C ASN A 7 -3.71 8.80 7.20
N ARG A 8 -3.47 10.11 7.25
CA ARG A 8 -3.97 11.05 8.28
C ARG A 8 -5.48 11.17 8.37
N PHE A 9 -6.23 10.71 7.37
CA PHE A 9 -7.68 10.77 7.38
C PHE A 9 -8.30 9.57 8.10
N GLU A 10 -7.53 8.49 8.29
CA GLU A 10 -7.97 7.26 8.92
C GLU A 10 -7.37 7.07 10.32
N THR A 11 -6.19 7.63 10.59
CA THR A 11 -5.55 7.56 11.92
C THR A 11 -4.64 8.77 12.18
N ASP A 12 -4.39 9.06 13.45
CA ASP A 12 -3.43 10.08 13.93
C ASP A 12 -2.17 9.47 14.56
N LEU A 13 -2.03 8.14 14.54
CA LEU A 13 -0.99 7.45 15.30
C LEU A 13 0.32 7.31 14.51
N ILE A 14 0.28 6.71 13.32
CA ILE A 14 1.44 6.43 12.45
C ILE A 14 1.03 6.64 11.01
N ASN A 15 1.54 7.69 10.39
CA ASN A 15 1.15 8.08 9.05
C ASN A 15 2.25 7.87 8.02
N THR A 16 3.52 7.96 8.40
CA THR A 16 4.64 7.89 7.48
C THR A 16 5.45 6.61 7.60
N ALA A 17 6.15 6.25 6.54
CA ALA A 17 7.10 5.13 6.57
C ALA A 17 8.17 5.32 7.66
N ASP A 18 8.67 6.54 7.86
CA ASP A 18 9.67 6.84 8.88
C ASP A 18 9.15 6.58 10.30
N GLU A 19 7.89 6.92 10.60
CA GLU A 19 7.26 6.64 11.90
C GLU A 19 7.07 5.14 12.12
N ALA A 20 6.56 4.41 11.11
CA ALA A 20 6.40 2.97 11.18
C ALA A 20 7.74 2.25 11.39
N ILE A 21 8.80 2.66 10.67
CA ILE A 21 10.16 2.13 10.83
C ILE A 21 10.67 2.39 12.24
N SER A 22 10.45 3.59 12.76
CA SER A 22 10.90 3.99 14.10
C SER A 22 10.25 3.13 15.18
N LEU A 23 8.93 2.88 15.08
CA LEU A 23 8.21 2.03 16.01
C LEU A 23 8.64 0.56 15.87
N ALA A 24 8.81 0.05 14.65
CA ALA A 24 9.30 -1.31 14.41
C ALA A 24 10.67 -1.53 15.07
N LYS A 25 11.59 -0.59 14.91
CA LYS A 25 12.92 -0.63 15.55
C LYS A 25 12.84 -0.55 17.09
N ALA A 26 11.96 0.29 17.63
CA ALA A 26 11.76 0.45 19.07
C ALA A 26 11.28 -0.85 19.74
N SER A 27 10.57 -1.71 19.01
CA SER A 27 10.12 -3.03 19.49
C SER A 27 11.27 -3.98 19.85
N LYS A 28 12.47 -3.76 19.29
CA LYS A 28 13.65 -4.63 19.40
C LYS A 28 13.42 -6.09 18.97
N SER A 29 12.34 -6.34 18.20
CA SER A 29 11.96 -7.66 17.71
C SER A 29 12.21 -7.78 16.21
N GLN A 30 12.92 -8.82 15.79
CA GLN A 30 13.09 -9.13 14.36
C GLN A 30 11.80 -9.62 13.68
N ASN A 31 10.79 -10.01 14.46
CA ASN A 31 9.50 -10.47 13.97
C ASN A 31 8.51 -9.32 13.72
N ILE A 32 8.88 -8.09 14.10
CA ILE A 32 8.11 -6.88 13.82
C ILE A 32 8.81 -6.11 12.71
N GLY A 33 8.05 -5.69 11.73
CA GLY A 33 8.51 -4.84 10.63
C GLY A 33 7.40 -3.92 10.17
N VAL A 34 7.50 -3.45 8.96
CA VAL A 34 6.63 -2.43 8.38
C VAL A 34 5.76 -3.06 7.29
N LEU A 35 4.51 -2.63 7.21
CA LEU A 35 3.63 -2.76 6.07
C LEU A 35 3.48 -1.37 5.43
N LEU A 36 3.64 -1.29 4.12
CA LEU A 36 3.39 -0.07 3.34
C LEU A 36 2.34 -0.35 2.28
N ASP A 37 1.46 0.61 2.05
CA ASP A 37 0.41 0.59 1.03
C ASP A 37 0.56 1.80 0.11
N THR A 38 0.48 1.58 -1.20
CA THR A 38 0.61 2.65 -2.20
C THR A 38 -0.44 3.73 -2.07
N PHE A 39 -1.65 3.41 -1.61
CA PHE A 39 -2.71 4.39 -1.35
C PHE A 39 -2.31 5.34 -0.21
N HIS A 40 -1.87 4.80 0.92
CA HIS A 40 -1.43 5.62 2.05
C HIS A 40 -0.17 6.41 1.73
N LEU A 41 0.81 5.79 1.08
CA LEU A 41 2.03 6.46 0.64
C LEU A 41 1.76 7.63 -0.31
N ASN A 42 0.77 7.49 -1.21
CA ASN A 42 0.37 8.56 -2.13
C ASN A 42 -0.16 9.81 -1.42
N ILE A 43 -0.71 9.66 -0.23
CA ILE A 43 -1.23 10.77 0.58
C ILE A 43 -0.12 11.39 1.44
N GLU A 44 0.72 10.57 2.06
CA GLU A 44 1.62 10.99 3.12
C GLU A 44 3.05 11.25 2.66
N GLU A 45 3.52 10.55 1.62
CA GLU A 45 4.92 10.63 1.20
C GLU A 45 5.10 11.55 -0.02
N LYS A 46 6.17 12.34 0.01
CA LYS A 46 6.56 13.16 -1.14
C LYS A 46 7.29 12.36 -2.22
N ASP A 47 7.88 11.24 -1.85
CA ASP A 47 8.65 10.35 -2.71
C ASP A 47 8.45 8.90 -2.23
N ILE A 48 7.55 8.20 -2.91
CA ILE A 48 7.18 6.82 -2.60
C ILE A 48 8.39 5.88 -2.72
N LYS A 49 9.23 6.07 -3.73
CA LYS A 49 10.43 5.25 -3.91
C LYS A 49 11.38 5.39 -2.73
N SER A 50 11.63 6.62 -2.29
CA SER A 50 12.50 6.88 -1.13
C SER A 50 11.93 6.27 0.14
N ALA A 51 10.62 6.33 0.37
CA ALA A 51 9.95 5.71 1.51
C ALA A 51 10.16 4.18 1.52
N ILE A 52 9.97 3.53 0.37
CA ILE A 52 10.22 2.08 0.21
C ILE A 52 11.69 1.74 0.48
N ILE A 53 12.63 2.50 -0.08
CA ILE A 53 14.07 2.27 0.10
C ILE A 53 14.46 2.41 1.58
N LYS A 54 13.93 3.41 2.29
CA LYS A 54 14.17 3.60 3.73
C LYS A 54 13.66 2.43 4.58
N ALA A 55 12.51 1.85 4.22
CA ALA A 55 11.98 0.68 4.90
C ALA A 55 12.92 -0.52 4.79
N GLY A 56 13.53 -0.73 3.63
CA GLY A 56 14.58 -1.73 3.44
C GLY A 56 14.18 -3.11 3.95
N ASN A 57 15.04 -3.74 4.72
CA ASN A 57 14.80 -5.06 5.32
C ASN A 57 13.68 -5.08 6.39
N ASN A 58 13.22 -3.91 6.84
CA ASN A 58 12.08 -3.84 7.75
C ASN A 58 10.75 -4.01 7.01
N LEU A 59 10.70 -3.86 5.68
CA LEU A 59 9.49 -4.05 4.88
C LEU A 59 9.12 -5.54 4.84
N LYS A 60 8.05 -5.92 5.56
CA LYS A 60 7.60 -7.30 5.68
C LYS A 60 6.40 -7.62 4.80
N HIS A 61 5.61 -6.62 4.46
CA HIS A 61 4.42 -6.76 3.63
C HIS A 61 4.19 -5.49 2.81
N PHE A 62 3.63 -5.64 1.62
CA PHE A 62 3.38 -4.51 0.73
C PHE A 62 1.99 -4.62 0.10
N HIS A 63 1.15 -3.62 0.34
CA HIS A 63 -0.15 -3.48 -0.29
C HIS A 63 -0.08 -2.56 -1.50
N ILE A 64 -0.86 -2.88 -2.50
CA ILE A 64 -1.01 -2.06 -3.70
C ILE A 64 -2.48 -1.82 -4.02
N SER A 65 -2.81 -0.58 -4.30
CA SER A 65 -4.04 -0.11 -4.93
C SER A 65 -3.78 1.22 -5.62
N GLU A 66 -4.72 1.71 -6.38
CA GLU A 66 -4.62 3.05 -6.95
C GLU A 66 -4.87 4.14 -5.90
N ASN A 67 -4.66 5.38 -6.34
CA ASN A 67 -4.87 6.58 -5.52
C ASN A 67 -6.31 6.76 -5.01
N ASP A 68 -7.25 6.00 -5.51
CA ASP A 68 -8.67 5.98 -5.09
C ASP A 68 -9.13 4.62 -4.55
N ARG A 69 -8.20 3.74 -4.19
CA ARG A 69 -8.45 2.33 -3.78
C ARG A 69 -8.93 1.42 -4.91
N GLY A 70 -8.83 1.88 -6.16
CA GLY A 70 -9.18 1.13 -7.36
C GLY A 70 -8.09 0.15 -7.82
N VAL A 71 -8.27 -0.32 -9.06
CA VAL A 71 -7.37 -1.30 -9.70
C VAL A 71 -5.99 -0.68 -9.92
N PRO A 72 -4.90 -1.32 -9.46
CA PRO A 72 -3.53 -0.84 -9.69
C PRO A 72 -3.24 -0.64 -11.19
N GLY A 73 -2.74 0.53 -11.54
CA GLY A 73 -2.44 0.92 -12.92
C GLY A 73 -3.55 1.69 -13.63
N SER A 74 -4.71 1.88 -13.00
CA SER A 74 -5.82 2.65 -13.59
C SER A 74 -5.78 4.16 -13.27
N GLY A 75 -4.93 4.60 -12.35
CA GLY A 75 -4.85 5.98 -11.88
C GLY A 75 -3.47 6.61 -12.07
N HIS A 76 -2.95 7.24 -11.01
CA HIS A 76 -1.72 8.03 -11.12
C HIS A 76 -0.62 7.65 -10.11
N ILE A 77 -0.73 6.51 -9.44
CA ILE A 77 0.38 6.00 -8.62
C ILE A 77 1.63 5.85 -9.50
N PRO A 78 2.81 6.33 -9.05
CA PRO A 78 4.04 6.28 -9.84
C PRO A 78 4.64 4.87 -9.85
N TRP A 79 4.02 3.94 -10.53
CA TRP A 79 4.34 2.51 -10.52
C TRP A 79 5.79 2.18 -10.87
N ASN A 80 6.42 2.95 -11.75
CA ASN A 80 7.84 2.76 -12.07
C ASN A 80 8.74 3.06 -10.86
N GLU A 81 8.36 4.01 -10.03
CA GLU A 81 9.08 4.34 -8.79
C GLU A 81 8.86 3.28 -7.74
N VAL A 82 7.62 2.80 -7.58
CA VAL A 82 7.28 1.68 -6.69
C VAL A 82 8.12 0.45 -7.04
N LYS A 83 8.10 0.03 -8.31
CA LYS A 83 8.90 -1.11 -8.80
C LYS A 83 10.40 -0.93 -8.53
N THR A 84 10.91 0.27 -8.83
CA THR A 84 12.33 0.60 -8.63
C THR A 84 12.69 0.54 -7.14
N GLY A 85 11.84 1.08 -6.28
CA GLY A 85 12.01 1.03 -4.83
C GLY A 85 12.08 -0.40 -4.30
N LEU A 86 11.10 -1.23 -4.62
CA LEU A 86 11.04 -2.64 -4.20
C LEU A 86 12.23 -3.45 -4.73
N LYS A 87 12.61 -3.24 -5.99
CA LYS A 87 13.78 -3.90 -6.58
C LYS A 87 15.08 -3.47 -5.90
N SER A 88 15.22 -2.20 -5.54
CA SER A 88 16.43 -1.67 -4.89
C SER A 88 16.71 -2.30 -3.52
N ILE A 89 15.68 -2.75 -2.83
CA ILE A 89 15.80 -3.43 -1.52
C ILE A 89 15.74 -4.96 -1.64
N ASN A 90 15.74 -5.51 -2.86
CA ASN A 90 15.58 -6.94 -3.13
C ASN A 90 14.32 -7.53 -2.43
N TYR A 91 13.20 -6.80 -2.48
CA TYR A 91 11.97 -7.25 -1.87
C TYR A 91 11.46 -8.53 -2.52
N ASN A 92 11.25 -9.58 -1.72
CA ASN A 92 10.78 -10.90 -2.17
C ASN A 92 9.67 -11.48 -1.28
N ASN A 93 9.00 -10.63 -0.51
CA ASN A 93 7.82 -11.01 0.28
C ASN A 93 6.54 -10.80 -0.53
N TRP A 94 5.40 -10.95 0.14
CA TRP A 94 4.09 -10.82 -0.48
C TRP A 94 3.78 -9.38 -0.90
N ILE A 95 3.25 -9.24 -2.11
CA ILE A 95 2.58 -8.04 -2.61
C ILE A 95 1.10 -8.41 -2.75
N VAL A 96 0.22 -7.64 -2.14
CA VAL A 96 -1.23 -7.91 -2.10
C VAL A 96 -1.99 -6.71 -2.66
N ALA A 97 -2.93 -6.96 -3.57
CA ALA A 97 -3.86 -5.92 -4.00
C ALA A 97 -4.92 -5.71 -2.92
N GLU A 98 -4.91 -4.54 -2.29
CA GLU A 98 -5.91 -4.12 -1.31
C GLU A 98 -6.79 -3.04 -1.91
N MET A 99 -7.94 -3.45 -2.45
CA MET A 99 -8.85 -2.58 -3.18
C MET A 99 -10.20 -2.47 -2.46
N PHE A 100 -10.78 -1.28 -2.46
CA PHE A 100 -12.12 -1.01 -1.94
C PHE A 100 -12.96 -0.37 -3.04
N VAL A 101 -13.45 -1.19 -3.94
CA VAL A 101 -14.02 -0.76 -5.22
C VAL A 101 -15.54 -0.58 -5.22
N SER A 102 -16.22 -1.00 -4.15
CA SER A 102 -17.69 -0.94 -4.05
C SER A 102 -18.15 -0.23 -2.80
N SER A 103 -19.10 0.70 -2.95
CA SER A 103 -19.77 1.40 -1.84
C SER A 103 -20.70 0.51 -1.03
N GLY A 104 -21.13 -0.62 -1.57
CA GLY A 104 -22.03 -1.58 -0.91
C GLY A 104 -21.35 -2.52 0.08
N ASN A 105 -20.03 -2.46 0.24
CA ASN A 105 -19.32 -3.26 1.25
C ASN A 105 -19.50 -2.62 2.64
N PRO A 106 -19.78 -3.40 3.72
CA PRO A 106 -19.90 -2.85 5.08
C PRO A 106 -18.70 -2.02 5.55
N ALA A 107 -17.48 -2.36 5.13
CA ALA A 107 -16.28 -1.59 5.46
C ALA A 107 -16.12 -0.30 4.65
N SER A 108 -16.89 -0.11 3.59
CA SER A 108 -16.70 1.02 2.67
C SER A 108 -17.01 2.37 3.31
N SER A 109 -17.98 2.43 4.22
CA SER A 109 -18.30 3.66 4.97
C SER A 109 -17.17 4.12 5.87
N ASP A 110 -16.47 3.19 6.51
CA ASP A 110 -15.35 3.49 7.41
C ASP A 110 -14.11 3.96 6.64
N LEU A 111 -14.04 3.61 5.35
CA LEU A 111 -12.96 3.97 4.42
C LEU A 111 -13.35 5.13 3.47
N ASN A 112 -14.48 5.76 3.71
CA ASN A 112 -14.99 6.89 2.92
C ASN A 112 -15.21 6.56 1.42
N ILE A 113 -15.57 5.32 1.10
CA ILE A 113 -15.91 4.88 -0.26
C ILE A 113 -17.42 5.11 -0.49
N TRP A 114 -17.75 6.30 -1.00
CA TRP A 114 -19.13 6.76 -1.16
C TRP A 114 -19.77 6.43 -2.51
N ARG A 115 -18.99 5.95 -3.45
CA ARG A 115 -19.42 5.54 -4.78
C ARG A 115 -18.72 4.26 -5.21
N ASP A 116 -19.31 3.52 -6.13
CA ASP A 116 -18.60 2.41 -6.77
C ASP A 116 -17.45 2.96 -7.62
N ILE A 117 -16.24 2.51 -7.32
CA ILE A 117 -15.03 2.79 -8.10
C ILE A 117 -15.05 1.90 -9.35
N GLU A 118 -15.40 0.61 -9.14
CA GLU A 118 -15.51 -0.38 -10.19
C GLU A 118 -16.88 -1.05 -10.16
N GLN A 119 -17.50 -1.24 -11.33
CA GLN A 119 -18.82 -1.85 -11.43
C GLN A 119 -18.78 -3.38 -11.28
N ASN A 120 -17.66 -4.01 -11.57
CA ASN A 120 -17.50 -5.46 -11.52
C ASN A 120 -16.27 -5.85 -10.70
N GLN A 121 -16.49 -6.29 -9.48
CA GLN A 121 -15.44 -6.65 -8.52
C GLN A 121 -14.57 -7.82 -9.00
N THR A 122 -15.18 -8.83 -9.67
CA THR A 122 -14.44 -9.96 -10.22
C THR A 122 -13.47 -9.50 -11.31
N LYS A 123 -13.95 -8.65 -12.22
CA LYS A 123 -13.12 -8.09 -13.26
C LYS A 123 -12.01 -7.21 -12.69
N ALA A 124 -12.31 -6.40 -11.67
CA ALA A 124 -11.29 -5.62 -10.96
C ALA A 124 -10.18 -6.48 -10.37
N ALA A 125 -10.54 -7.60 -9.74
CA ALA A 125 -9.57 -8.55 -9.20
C ALA A 125 -8.71 -9.21 -10.29
N GLU A 126 -9.31 -9.59 -11.43
CA GLU A 126 -8.58 -10.14 -12.59
C GLU A 126 -7.60 -9.12 -13.18
N GLU A 127 -8.02 -7.86 -13.32
CA GLU A 127 -7.18 -6.78 -13.85
C GLU A 127 -6.02 -6.48 -12.88
N ALA A 128 -6.27 -6.43 -11.58
CA ALA A 128 -5.24 -6.28 -10.57
C ALA A 128 -4.20 -7.41 -10.62
N LEU A 129 -4.66 -8.67 -10.72
CA LEU A 129 -3.76 -9.81 -10.85
C LEU A 129 -2.92 -9.74 -12.14
N ASN A 130 -3.53 -9.33 -13.25
CA ASN A 130 -2.82 -9.15 -14.52
C ASN A 130 -1.79 -8.03 -14.45
N PHE A 131 -2.12 -6.93 -13.78
CA PHE A 131 -1.17 -5.84 -13.52
C PHE A 131 0.01 -6.33 -12.69
N MET A 132 -0.24 -7.05 -11.59
CA MET A 132 0.81 -7.58 -10.71
C MET A 132 1.77 -8.48 -11.47
N ARG A 133 1.26 -9.46 -12.24
CA ARG A 133 2.07 -10.39 -13.03
C ARG A 133 2.94 -9.73 -14.10
N LYS A 134 2.52 -8.57 -14.61
CA LYS A 134 3.29 -7.80 -15.61
C LYS A 134 4.29 -6.85 -14.95
N SER A 135 4.07 -6.51 -13.69
CA SER A 135 4.78 -5.42 -13.02
C SER A 135 5.87 -5.90 -12.08
N PHE A 136 5.63 -7.02 -11.43
CA PHE A 136 6.49 -7.60 -10.40
C PHE A 136 6.84 -9.05 -10.73
#